data_5fb272adf1679f12a74e2a0d7d98ca8c
#
_entry.id   5fb272adf1679f12a74e2a0d7d98ca8c
#
_cell.length_a   1.000
_cell.length_b   1.000
_cell.length_c   1.000
_cell.angle_alpha   90.00
_cell.angle_beta   90.00
_cell.angle_gamma   90.00
#
_symmetry.space_group_name_H-M   'P 1'
#
loop_
_entity.id
_entity.type
_entity.pdbx_description
1 polymer ?
#
loop_
_entity_poly.entity_id
_entity_poly.type
_entity_poly.pdbx_seq_one_letter_code
_entity_poly.pdbx_strand_id
1 'polypeptide(L)'
;NGIGSGVYMFDADNGDLLWWASSKASTSPATTTSGVIGLNDANLKYSVASEIRTEDRDGDGLTDHLYFGDLGGQFFRIDVNNKATTLGAFSHKVTRLLDLKTEKARFYEMPAFSLYDSAGERFAVLSIGSGNRSLPLKDYATGTVGRVFDAIYNIYDKDVASNTLYSTGHTTKTANITLSGLREISQANRTSTATLVAPYASSDGWYYRFRSGANIQSVKVLSTPIVSNYRMYVSAFDGSKAGLVQGCGAGVKGESALNLFCMPYGQCDLTGGSGGGSGGGSGGGTLTEKEKECLVEGGCSIGPGLQNTNIVPIIPDPEPDPVPN
;
A
#
# COMPACT_ATOMS: atom_id res chain seq x y z
N ASN A 1 1.25 -23.99 4.23
CA ASN A 1 0.77 -24.20 5.59
C ASN A 1 -0.12 -23.04 5.95
N GLY A 2 -1.44 -23.27 6.05
CA GLY A 2 -2.46 -22.24 6.26
C GLY A 2 -2.62 -21.78 7.72
N ILE A 3 -1.54 -21.73 8.50
CA ILE A 3 -1.56 -21.18 9.86
C ILE A 3 -1.58 -19.66 9.73
N GLY A 4 -2.56 -19.00 10.39
CA GLY A 4 -2.75 -17.55 10.32
C GLY A 4 -3.34 -17.05 8.98
N SER A 5 -3.95 -17.92 8.19
CA SER A 5 -4.63 -17.53 6.95
C SER A 5 -6.08 -17.14 7.26
N GLY A 6 -6.40 -15.88 7.05
CA GLY A 6 -7.73 -15.34 7.23
C GLY A 6 -7.77 -14.08 8.08
N VAL A 7 -8.94 -13.48 8.10
CA VAL A 7 -9.28 -12.28 8.87
C VAL A 7 -10.46 -12.65 9.76
N TYR A 8 -10.41 -12.21 11.00
CA TYR A 8 -11.39 -12.57 12.03
C TYR A 8 -11.86 -11.31 12.74
N MET A 9 -13.16 -11.24 13.04
CA MET A 9 -13.77 -10.18 13.82
C MET A 9 -14.32 -10.79 15.11
N PHE A 10 -13.90 -10.23 16.23
CA PHE A 10 -14.33 -10.65 17.56
C PHE A 10 -15.06 -9.52 18.26
N ASP A 11 -16.01 -9.89 19.10
CA ASP A 11 -16.62 -8.98 20.05
C ASP A 11 -15.55 -8.57 21.08
N ALA A 12 -15.36 -7.27 21.27
CA ALA A 12 -14.32 -6.74 22.15
C ALA A 12 -14.68 -6.93 23.64
N ASP A 13 -15.96 -7.06 23.98
CA ASP A 13 -16.41 -7.16 25.38
C ASP A 13 -16.28 -8.59 25.91
N ASN A 14 -16.52 -9.60 25.08
CA ASN A 14 -16.60 -10.99 25.53
C ASN A 14 -15.69 -11.96 24.76
N GLY A 15 -15.06 -11.51 23.64
CA GLY A 15 -14.18 -12.32 22.83
C GLY A 15 -14.86 -13.30 21.89
N ASP A 16 -16.19 -13.21 21.70
CA ASP A 16 -16.92 -14.07 20.80
C ASP A 16 -16.57 -13.78 19.34
N LEU A 17 -16.40 -14.83 18.55
CA LEU A 17 -16.19 -14.70 17.12
C LEU A 17 -17.49 -14.28 16.43
N LEU A 18 -17.48 -13.10 15.80
CA LEU A 18 -18.63 -12.55 15.10
C LEU A 18 -18.62 -12.88 13.61
N TRP A 19 -17.44 -12.79 13.00
CA TRP A 19 -17.27 -12.95 11.56
C TRP A 19 -15.83 -13.39 11.22
N TRP A 20 -15.66 -14.08 10.09
CA TRP A 20 -14.35 -14.45 9.58
C TRP A 20 -14.31 -14.66 8.07
N ALA A 21 -13.17 -14.41 7.44
CA ALA A 21 -12.91 -14.65 6.04
C ALA A 21 -11.67 -15.52 5.88
N SER A 22 -11.76 -16.62 5.14
CA SER A 22 -10.67 -17.56 4.92
C SER A 22 -11.00 -18.50 3.78
N SER A 23 -9.99 -19.16 3.21
CA SER A 23 -10.20 -20.27 2.26
C SER A 23 -10.89 -21.51 2.89
N LYS A 24 -11.03 -21.51 4.21
CA LYS A 24 -11.70 -22.58 4.97
C LYS A 24 -12.99 -22.12 5.63
N ALA A 25 -13.41 -20.87 5.41
CA ALA A 25 -14.66 -20.40 5.96
C ALA A 25 -15.83 -21.17 5.35
N SER A 26 -16.84 -21.50 6.18
CA SER A 26 -18.05 -22.13 5.68
C SER A 26 -18.87 -21.11 4.89
N THR A 27 -19.30 -21.49 3.70
CA THR A 27 -20.20 -20.69 2.85
C THR A 27 -21.66 -20.82 3.24
N SER A 28 -21.98 -21.73 4.15
CA SER A 28 -23.36 -21.98 4.54
C SER A 28 -23.68 -21.29 5.87
N PRO A 29 -24.51 -20.25 5.87
CA PRO A 29 -25.00 -19.64 7.10
C PRO A 29 -25.86 -20.60 7.93
N ALA A 30 -26.32 -21.72 7.35
CA ALA A 30 -27.19 -22.69 8.01
C ALA A 30 -26.48 -23.65 8.97
N THR A 31 -25.12 -23.69 8.99
CA THR A 31 -24.39 -24.64 9.84
C THR A 31 -23.70 -23.99 11.04
N THR A 32 -23.85 -22.69 11.23
CA THR A 32 -23.31 -22.03 12.41
C THR A 32 -24.33 -22.06 13.53
N THR A 33 -24.15 -22.97 14.46
CA THR A 33 -24.91 -23.04 15.71
C THR A 33 -24.83 -21.80 16.58
N SER A 34 -23.99 -20.82 16.19
CA SER A 34 -23.66 -19.61 16.94
C SER A 34 -23.89 -18.28 16.21
N GLY A 35 -24.47 -18.29 15.00
CA GLY A 35 -24.67 -17.03 14.26
C GLY A 35 -23.40 -16.40 13.65
N VAL A 36 -22.27 -17.10 13.69
CA VAL A 36 -21.01 -16.62 13.08
C VAL A 36 -21.07 -16.71 11.56
N ILE A 37 -20.66 -15.63 10.87
CA ILE A 37 -20.67 -15.58 9.41
C ILE A 37 -19.27 -15.87 8.88
N GLY A 38 -19.18 -16.83 7.95
CA GLY A 38 -17.96 -17.15 7.23
C GLY A 38 -18.02 -16.66 5.79
N LEU A 39 -16.98 -15.95 5.34
CA LEU A 39 -16.78 -15.54 3.95
C LEU A 39 -15.65 -16.36 3.33
N ASN A 40 -15.98 -17.24 2.40
CA ASN A 40 -15.00 -18.12 1.76
C ASN A 40 -14.40 -17.48 0.52
N ASP A 41 -13.05 -17.46 0.45
CA ASP A 41 -12.33 -17.21 -0.78
C ASP A 41 -11.11 -18.12 -0.87
N ALA A 42 -11.00 -18.88 -1.96
CA ALA A 42 -9.95 -19.87 -2.17
C ALA A 42 -8.52 -19.29 -2.19
N ASN A 43 -8.37 -17.98 -2.38
CA ASN A 43 -7.09 -17.30 -2.38
C ASN A 43 -6.62 -16.93 -0.97
N LEU A 44 -7.51 -16.83 0.02
CA LEU A 44 -7.17 -16.55 1.43
C LEU A 44 -6.55 -17.76 2.13
N LYS A 45 -5.43 -18.24 1.64
CA LYS A 45 -4.74 -19.45 2.12
C LYS A 45 -3.33 -19.23 2.66
N TYR A 46 -2.79 -18.04 2.51
CA TYR A 46 -1.48 -17.68 3.07
C TYR A 46 -1.67 -16.84 4.34
N SER A 47 -0.63 -16.80 5.17
CA SER A 47 -0.68 -16.05 6.43
C SER A 47 -0.83 -14.56 6.19
N VAL A 48 -1.77 -13.93 6.86
CA VAL A 48 -1.94 -12.47 6.94
C VAL A 48 -1.13 -12.01 8.14
N ALA A 49 0.04 -11.42 7.89
CA ALA A 49 0.96 -10.93 8.91
C ALA A 49 0.95 -9.39 8.99
N SER A 50 0.33 -8.73 8.02
CA SER A 50 0.20 -7.28 8.00
C SER A 50 -0.92 -6.80 8.92
N GLU A 51 -0.81 -5.59 9.41
CA GLU A 51 -1.96 -4.88 9.93
C GLU A 51 -3.00 -4.68 8.83
N ILE A 52 -4.27 -4.62 9.24
CA ILE A 52 -5.40 -4.42 8.36
C ILE A 52 -5.74 -2.93 8.32
N ARG A 53 -5.74 -2.35 7.13
CA ARG A 53 -6.26 -1.01 6.92
C ARG A 53 -7.78 -1.07 6.84
N THR A 54 -8.45 -0.30 7.67
CA THR A 54 -9.91 -0.14 7.67
C THR A 54 -10.26 1.20 7.07
N GLU A 55 -11.31 1.23 6.25
CA GLU A 55 -11.82 2.46 5.64
C GLU A 55 -13.33 2.53 5.78
N ASP A 56 -13.78 3.69 6.21
CA ASP A 56 -15.18 4.11 6.24
C ASP A 56 -15.46 4.88 4.95
N ARG A 57 -16.30 4.35 4.10
CA ARG A 57 -16.55 4.86 2.76
C ARG A 57 -17.50 6.06 2.74
N ASP A 58 -18.49 6.03 3.60
CA ASP A 58 -19.59 7.02 3.59
C ASP A 58 -19.58 7.96 4.79
N GLY A 59 -18.63 7.81 5.70
CA GLY A 59 -18.41 8.69 6.84
C GLY A 59 -19.41 8.49 7.98
N ASP A 60 -19.98 7.29 8.07
CA ASP A 60 -20.95 6.98 9.14
C ASP A 60 -20.29 6.45 10.43
N GLY A 61 -18.97 6.33 10.45
CA GLY A 61 -18.18 5.85 11.57
C GLY A 61 -18.02 4.34 11.63
N LEU A 62 -18.56 3.61 10.65
CA LEU A 62 -18.44 2.17 10.55
C LEU A 62 -17.49 1.77 9.42
N THR A 63 -16.77 0.68 9.60
CA THR A 63 -15.85 0.17 8.59
C THR A 63 -16.60 -0.50 7.45
N ASP A 64 -16.35 -0.05 6.21
CA ASP A 64 -16.89 -0.65 4.98
C ASP A 64 -15.88 -1.52 4.24
N HIS A 65 -14.60 -1.21 4.36
CA HIS A 65 -13.53 -1.89 3.64
C HIS A 65 -12.38 -2.28 4.55
N LEU A 66 -11.84 -3.48 4.29
CA LEU A 66 -10.64 -4.00 4.92
C LEU A 66 -9.60 -4.26 3.83
N TYR A 67 -8.39 -3.69 3.98
CA TYR A 67 -7.27 -3.89 3.06
C TYR A 67 -6.09 -4.52 3.77
N PHE A 68 -5.49 -5.55 3.19
CA PHE A 68 -4.34 -6.23 3.76
C PHE A 68 -3.55 -7.02 2.72
N GLY A 69 -2.27 -7.23 3.01
CA GLY A 69 -1.41 -8.13 2.26
C GLY A 69 -1.22 -9.47 2.96
N ASP A 70 -0.75 -10.46 2.23
CA ASP A 70 -0.37 -11.75 2.80
C ASP A 70 1.10 -12.14 2.48
N LEU A 71 1.58 -13.18 3.14
CA LEU A 71 2.94 -13.69 2.92
C LEU A 71 3.08 -14.54 1.65
N GLY A 72 2.00 -14.73 0.91
CA GLY A 72 1.98 -15.34 -0.41
C GLY A 72 2.15 -14.36 -1.56
N GLY A 73 2.27 -13.06 -1.26
CA GLY A 73 2.39 -12.00 -2.27
C GLY A 73 1.06 -11.59 -2.88
N GLN A 74 -0.02 -11.72 -2.13
CA GLN A 74 -1.34 -11.30 -2.54
C GLN A 74 -1.80 -10.10 -1.72
N PHE A 75 -2.61 -9.24 -2.34
CA PHE A 75 -3.22 -8.09 -1.69
C PHE A 75 -4.73 -8.10 -1.91
N PHE A 76 -5.49 -7.87 -0.86
CA PHE A 76 -6.93 -8.05 -0.82
C PHE A 76 -7.68 -6.81 -0.37
N ARG A 77 -8.92 -6.69 -0.86
CA ARG A 77 -9.98 -5.88 -0.28
C ARG A 77 -11.11 -6.80 0.15
N ILE A 78 -11.64 -6.60 1.35
CA ILE A 78 -12.89 -7.18 1.78
C ILE A 78 -13.91 -6.05 1.92
N ASP A 79 -15.05 -6.21 1.27
CA ASP A 79 -16.17 -5.29 1.36
C ASP A 79 -17.21 -5.84 2.35
N VAL A 80 -17.59 -5.02 3.34
CA VAL A 80 -18.65 -5.30 4.28
C VAL A 80 -19.76 -4.26 4.13
N ASN A 81 -20.99 -4.68 4.27
CA ASN A 81 -22.15 -3.81 4.10
C ASN A 81 -22.83 -3.55 5.44
N ASN A 82 -22.48 -2.48 6.11
CA ASN A 82 -23.05 -2.09 7.40
C ASN A 82 -24.55 -1.73 7.34
N LYS A 83 -25.07 -1.44 6.14
CA LYS A 83 -26.50 -1.17 5.90
C LYS A 83 -27.33 -2.43 5.63
N ALA A 84 -26.69 -3.59 5.68
CA ALA A 84 -27.38 -4.85 5.47
C ALA A 84 -28.38 -5.15 6.60
N THR A 85 -29.57 -5.59 6.23
CA THR A 85 -30.62 -5.96 7.19
C THR A 85 -30.48 -7.39 7.71
N THR A 86 -29.58 -8.16 7.14
CA THR A 86 -29.30 -9.54 7.54
C THR A 86 -27.80 -9.77 7.68
N LEU A 87 -27.40 -10.61 8.61
CA LEU A 87 -26.00 -10.96 8.82
C LEU A 87 -25.34 -11.55 7.57
N GLY A 88 -26.05 -12.33 6.78
CA GLY A 88 -25.53 -12.89 5.53
C GLY A 88 -25.21 -11.84 4.47
N ALA A 89 -25.92 -10.72 4.46
CA ALA A 89 -25.68 -9.61 3.55
C ALA A 89 -24.59 -8.63 4.05
N PHE A 90 -24.19 -8.71 5.32
CA PHE A 90 -23.07 -7.94 5.87
C PHE A 90 -21.75 -8.31 5.19
N SER A 91 -21.49 -9.60 5.05
CA SER A 91 -20.31 -10.12 4.32
C SER A 91 -20.51 -10.01 2.82
N HIS A 92 -20.14 -8.89 2.21
CA HIS A 92 -20.43 -8.68 0.80
C HIS A 92 -19.49 -9.46 -0.11
N LYS A 93 -18.17 -9.17 -0.05
CA LYS A 93 -17.23 -9.75 -1.02
C LYS A 93 -15.76 -9.70 -0.57
N VAL A 94 -15.00 -10.75 -0.92
CA VAL A 94 -13.54 -10.71 -0.97
C VAL A 94 -13.12 -10.44 -2.41
N THR A 95 -12.23 -9.49 -2.62
CA THR A 95 -11.60 -9.22 -3.91
C THR A 95 -10.09 -9.28 -3.74
N ARG A 96 -9.44 -10.21 -4.46
CA ARG A 96 -7.98 -10.16 -4.58
C ARG A 96 -7.63 -9.08 -5.59
N LEU A 97 -7.03 -7.99 -5.13
CA LEU A 97 -6.61 -6.87 -5.97
C LEU A 97 -5.33 -7.20 -6.74
N LEU A 98 -4.30 -7.74 -6.06
CA LEU A 98 -2.99 -8.02 -6.62
C LEU A 98 -2.57 -9.46 -6.38
N ASP A 99 -1.95 -10.08 -7.38
CA ASP A 99 -1.36 -11.41 -7.31
C ASP A 99 0.10 -11.42 -7.80
N LEU A 100 1.03 -11.41 -6.85
CA LEU A 100 2.48 -11.48 -7.07
C LEU A 100 3.09 -12.78 -6.51
N LYS A 101 2.34 -13.88 -6.53
CA LYS A 101 2.83 -15.19 -6.07
C LYS A 101 4.00 -15.68 -6.92
N THR A 102 3.95 -15.46 -8.23
CA THR A 102 5.03 -15.82 -9.15
C THR A 102 6.31 -15.05 -8.81
N GLU A 103 6.16 -13.82 -8.43
CA GLU A 103 7.21 -12.91 -8.00
C GLU A 103 7.73 -13.22 -6.59
N LYS A 104 7.05 -14.07 -5.83
CA LYS A 104 7.38 -14.43 -4.46
C LYS A 104 7.47 -13.20 -3.52
N ALA A 105 6.71 -12.16 -3.82
CA ALA A 105 6.58 -10.99 -2.96
C ALA A 105 6.04 -11.41 -1.59
N ARG A 106 6.33 -10.62 -0.56
CA ARG A 106 5.81 -10.83 0.79
C ARG A 106 5.40 -9.50 1.38
N PHE A 107 4.18 -9.43 1.88
CA PHE A 107 3.63 -8.22 2.48
C PHE A 107 3.52 -8.41 3.99
N TYR A 108 4.21 -7.57 4.73
CA TYR A 108 4.23 -7.58 6.20
C TYR A 108 3.63 -6.32 6.80
N GLU A 109 3.52 -5.26 6.00
CA GLU A 109 3.14 -3.93 6.48
C GLU A 109 1.71 -3.58 6.08
N MET A 110 1.09 -2.68 6.84
CA MET A 110 -0.21 -2.13 6.50
C MET A 110 -0.14 -1.34 5.19
N PRO A 111 -1.11 -1.47 4.29
CA PRO A 111 -1.17 -0.60 3.12
C PRO A 111 -1.58 0.82 3.50
N ALA A 112 -1.09 1.81 2.74
CA ALA A 112 -1.63 3.16 2.77
C ALA A 112 -2.80 3.27 1.78
N PHE A 113 -3.81 4.07 2.15
CA PHE A 113 -4.99 4.36 1.35
C PHE A 113 -5.06 5.87 1.07
N SER A 114 -5.35 6.24 -0.18
CA SER A 114 -5.57 7.64 -0.56
C SER A 114 -6.53 7.73 -1.75
N LEU A 115 -7.35 8.78 -1.78
CA LEU A 115 -8.35 9.01 -2.82
C LEU A 115 -7.91 10.11 -3.77
N TYR A 116 -8.18 9.92 -5.06
CA TYR A 116 -7.88 10.87 -6.12
C TYR A 116 -9.02 10.98 -7.11
N ASP A 117 -9.17 12.18 -7.66
CA ASP A 117 -10.02 12.46 -8.81
C ASP A 117 -9.13 12.79 -10.00
N SER A 118 -9.29 12.09 -11.11
CA SER A 118 -8.56 12.36 -12.34
C SER A 118 -9.40 12.09 -13.57
N ALA A 119 -9.41 13.05 -14.49
CA ALA A 119 -10.15 12.96 -15.74
C ALA A 119 -11.66 12.61 -15.58
N GLY A 120 -12.25 13.04 -14.45
CA GLY A 120 -13.65 12.76 -14.13
C GLY A 120 -13.89 11.37 -13.51
N GLU A 121 -12.85 10.60 -13.26
CA GLU A 121 -12.92 9.34 -12.53
C GLU A 121 -12.33 9.50 -11.13
N ARG A 122 -13.06 8.99 -10.13
CA ARG A 122 -12.59 8.86 -8.75
C ARG A 122 -12.08 7.46 -8.52
N PHE A 123 -10.92 7.33 -7.91
CA PHE A 123 -10.32 6.03 -7.56
C PHE A 123 -9.48 6.14 -6.30
N ALA A 124 -9.30 5.01 -5.61
CA ALA A 124 -8.34 4.93 -4.53
C ALA A 124 -6.98 4.45 -5.06
N VAL A 125 -5.91 4.90 -4.41
CA VAL A 125 -4.59 4.33 -4.58
C VAL A 125 -4.22 3.61 -3.29
N LEU A 126 -3.97 2.31 -3.43
CA LEU A 126 -3.50 1.43 -2.36
C LEU A 126 -2.01 1.24 -2.54
N SER A 127 -1.22 1.71 -1.57
CA SER A 127 0.24 1.64 -1.60
C SER A 127 0.73 0.60 -0.60
N ILE A 128 1.45 -0.42 -1.07
CA ILE A 128 1.97 -1.49 -0.22
C ILE A 128 3.39 -1.87 -0.64
N GLY A 129 4.28 -1.98 0.36
CA GLY A 129 5.67 -2.37 0.15
C GLY A 129 5.89 -3.86 0.33
N SER A 130 6.81 -4.44 -0.45
CA SER A 130 7.25 -5.81 -0.23
C SER A 130 8.63 -5.89 0.44
N GLY A 131 8.84 -6.98 1.17
CA GLY A 131 10.12 -7.28 1.82
C GLY A 131 10.02 -8.51 2.72
N ASN A 132 11.06 -9.32 2.77
CA ASN A 132 11.07 -10.44 3.70
C ASN A 132 11.61 -10.01 5.07
N ARG A 133 10.70 -9.68 5.99
CA ARG A 133 11.04 -9.25 7.35
C ARG A 133 11.74 -10.32 8.17
N SER A 134 11.51 -11.60 7.86
CA SER A 134 12.19 -12.71 8.54
C SER A 134 13.66 -12.87 8.13
N LEU A 135 14.07 -12.26 7.00
CA LEU A 135 15.41 -12.29 6.47
C LEU A 135 15.82 -10.90 5.94
N PRO A 136 15.89 -9.89 6.81
CA PRO A 136 16.07 -8.50 6.38
C PRO A 136 17.44 -8.27 5.72
N LEU A 137 18.47 -8.97 6.15
CA LEU A 137 19.84 -8.84 5.65
C LEU A 137 20.15 -9.73 4.43
N LYS A 138 19.18 -10.52 3.95
CA LYS A 138 19.44 -11.40 2.81
C LYS A 138 19.54 -10.58 1.53
N ASP A 139 20.72 -10.65 0.90
CA ASP A 139 20.91 -10.17 -0.44
C ASP A 139 20.22 -11.05 -1.46
N TYR A 140 19.59 -10.39 -2.41
CA TYR A 140 19.16 -11.04 -3.63
C TYR A 140 20.29 -10.87 -4.64
N ALA A 141 21.37 -11.65 -4.47
CA ALA A 141 22.51 -11.58 -5.36
C ALA A 141 22.11 -11.82 -6.81
N THR A 142 22.77 -11.12 -7.70
CA THR A 142 22.73 -11.32 -9.15
C THR A 142 22.84 -12.76 -9.58
N GLY A 143 22.15 -13.09 -10.65
CA GLY A 143 22.27 -14.39 -11.32
C GLY A 143 21.34 -15.48 -10.82
N THR A 144 20.48 -15.21 -9.83
CA THR A 144 19.44 -16.18 -9.47
C THR A 144 18.22 -15.94 -10.35
N VAL A 145 18.08 -16.72 -11.39
CA VAL A 145 16.92 -16.71 -12.29
C VAL A 145 15.63 -16.82 -11.47
N GLY A 146 14.66 -15.94 -11.74
CA GLY A 146 13.33 -15.95 -11.11
C GLY A 146 13.27 -15.33 -9.72
N ARG A 147 14.27 -14.58 -9.28
CA ARG A 147 14.14 -13.71 -8.11
C ARG A 147 13.51 -12.40 -8.49
N VAL A 148 12.48 -12.07 -7.77
CA VAL A 148 11.80 -10.83 -7.87
C VAL A 148 12.38 -9.86 -6.87
N PHE A 149 12.33 -8.65 -7.27
CA PHE A 149 12.79 -7.49 -6.54
C PHE A 149 11.72 -7.06 -5.55
N ASP A 150 12.11 -6.64 -4.36
CA ASP A 150 11.21 -5.93 -3.49
C ASP A 150 10.94 -4.53 -4.04
N ALA A 151 9.72 -4.07 -3.86
CA ALA A 151 9.22 -2.86 -4.48
C ALA A 151 8.14 -2.19 -3.62
N ILE A 152 7.83 -0.97 -3.93
CA ILE A 152 6.56 -0.33 -3.56
C ILE A 152 5.58 -0.48 -4.71
N TYR A 153 4.39 -1.01 -4.44
CA TYR A 153 3.31 -1.22 -5.39
C TYR A 153 2.18 -0.25 -5.09
N ASN A 154 1.61 0.33 -6.13
CA ASN A 154 0.52 1.28 -6.04
C ASN A 154 -0.59 0.84 -7.00
N ILE A 155 -1.73 0.46 -6.46
CA ILE A 155 -2.84 -0.14 -7.18
C ILE A 155 -3.97 0.87 -7.26
N TYR A 156 -4.54 1.06 -8.44
CA TYR A 156 -5.71 1.90 -8.65
C TYR A 156 -6.99 1.09 -8.44
N ASP A 157 -7.61 1.26 -7.27
CA ASP A 157 -8.90 0.65 -7.00
C ASP A 157 -10.03 1.58 -7.50
N LYS A 158 -10.61 1.21 -8.63
CA LYS A 158 -11.68 1.97 -9.30
C LYS A 158 -13.07 1.58 -8.79
N ASP A 159 -13.17 0.50 -8.03
CA ASP A 159 -14.45 -0.01 -7.54
C ASP A 159 -14.90 0.66 -6.26
N VAL A 160 -13.96 0.95 -5.34
CA VAL A 160 -14.28 1.47 -4.00
C VAL A 160 -15.06 2.79 -4.05
N ALA A 161 -14.83 3.61 -5.08
CA ALA A 161 -15.56 4.86 -5.28
C ALA A 161 -16.89 4.70 -6.06
N SER A 162 -17.22 3.50 -6.52
CA SER A 162 -18.41 3.25 -7.33
C SER A 162 -19.69 3.21 -6.49
N ASN A 163 -20.70 3.98 -6.88
CA ASN A 163 -22.00 3.98 -6.20
C ASN A 163 -22.73 2.64 -6.30
N THR A 164 -22.33 1.78 -7.24
CA THR A 164 -22.96 0.48 -7.48
C THR A 164 -22.24 -0.68 -6.79
N LEU A 165 -21.20 -0.42 -5.99
CA LEU A 165 -20.33 -1.46 -5.42
C LEU A 165 -21.12 -2.58 -4.72
N TYR A 166 -22.14 -2.23 -3.95
CA TYR A 166 -22.98 -3.18 -3.23
C TYR A 166 -24.20 -3.67 -4.01
N SER A 167 -24.37 -3.26 -5.26
CA SER A 167 -25.48 -3.72 -6.09
C SER A 167 -25.18 -5.05 -6.77
N THR A 168 -26.20 -5.86 -7.02
CA THR A 168 -26.08 -7.16 -7.71
C THR A 168 -25.59 -7.05 -9.16
N GLY A 169 -25.72 -5.85 -9.76
CA GLY A 169 -25.25 -5.55 -11.13
C GLY A 169 -23.86 -4.94 -11.20
N HIS A 170 -23.15 -4.81 -10.08
CA HIS A 170 -21.80 -4.24 -10.08
C HIS A 170 -20.81 -5.11 -10.85
N THR A 171 -20.15 -4.52 -11.83
CA THR A 171 -19.04 -5.17 -12.55
C THR A 171 -17.73 -4.74 -11.92
N THR A 172 -17.00 -5.69 -11.35
CA THR A 172 -15.68 -5.43 -10.73
C THR A 172 -14.69 -4.98 -11.80
N LYS A 173 -14.11 -3.81 -11.60
CA LYS A 173 -13.11 -3.20 -12.50
C LYS A 173 -11.68 -3.53 -12.07
N THR A 174 -11.45 -3.70 -10.78
CA THR A 174 -10.13 -3.89 -10.19
C THR A 174 -10.07 -5.23 -9.45
N ALA A 175 -9.45 -6.23 -10.09
CA ALA A 175 -9.25 -7.55 -9.48
C ALA A 175 -8.16 -8.33 -10.20
N ASN A 176 -7.45 -9.19 -9.45
CA ASN A 176 -6.46 -10.15 -9.96
C ASN A 176 -5.36 -9.53 -10.82
N ILE A 177 -4.98 -8.30 -10.51
CA ILE A 177 -3.88 -7.62 -11.17
C ILE A 177 -2.61 -8.44 -10.97
N THR A 178 -1.82 -8.61 -12.01
CA THR A 178 -0.49 -9.21 -11.96
C THR A 178 0.57 -8.14 -12.18
N LEU A 179 1.85 -8.49 -12.04
CA LEU A 179 2.93 -7.53 -12.28
C LEU A 179 2.86 -6.89 -13.67
N SER A 180 2.42 -7.63 -14.68
CA SER A 180 2.26 -7.11 -16.05
C SER A 180 1.12 -6.09 -16.22
N GLY A 181 0.16 -6.05 -15.30
CA GLY A 181 -0.89 -5.02 -15.26
C GLY A 181 -0.41 -3.71 -14.63
N LEU A 182 0.75 -3.73 -13.96
CA LEU A 182 1.34 -2.55 -13.34
C LEU A 182 2.45 -1.98 -14.21
N ARG A 183 2.54 -0.66 -14.28
CA ARG A 183 3.65 0.02 -14.94
C ARG A 183 4.85 0.12 -14.01
N GLU A 184 6.03 -0.34 -14.45
CA GLU A 184 7.28 -0.03 -13.77
C GLU A 184 7.66 1.43 -14.02
N ILE A 185 7.92 2.18 -12.95
CA ILE A 185 8.52 3.50 -13.03
C ILE A 185 10.00 3.42 -12.64
N SER A 186 10.83 4.13 -13.40
CA SER A 186 12.26 4.25 -13.15
C SER A 186 12.57 5.50 -12.30
N GLN A 187 13.82 5.64 -11.88
CA GLN A 187 14.29 6.86 -11.25
C GLN A 187 14.08 8.09 -12.17
N ALA A 188 14.33 7.94 -13.47
CA ALA A 188 14.11 9.01 -14.44
C ALA A 188 12.62 9.38 -14.56
N ASN A 189 11.70 8.41 -14.41
CA ASN A 189 10.27 8.71 -14.40
C ASN A 189 9.85 9.48 -13.14
N ARG A 190 10.43 9.18 -11.97
CA ARG A 190 10.12 9.88 -10.71
C ARG A 190 10.38 11.38 -10.78
N THR A 191 11.39 11.79 -11.52
CA THR A 191 11.88 13.17 -11.62
C THR A 191 11.67 13.78 -13.01
N SER A 192 10.85 13.14 -13.86
CA SER A 192 10.58 13.61 -15.20
C SER A 192 9.76 14.89 -15.18
N THR A 193 10.19 15.88 -15.99
CA THR A 193 9.44 17.10 -16.27
C THR A 193 8.45 16.92 -17.43
N ALA A 194 8.40 15.75 -18.04
CA ALA A 194 7.42 15.46 -19.08
C ALA A 194 6.00 15.54 -18.52
N THR A 195 5.08 16.05 -19.34
CA THR A 195 3.65 16.08 -19.00
C THR A 195 3.22 14.70 -18.52
N LEU A 196 2.67 14.67 -17.30
CA LEU A 196 2.10 13.45 -16.75
C LEU A 196 0.96 13.02 -17.67
N VAL A 197 1.16 11.94 -18.39
CA VAL A 197 0.05 11.32 -19.11
C VAL A 197 -0.92 10.82 -18.04
N ALA A 198 -2.17 11.25 -18.14
CA ALA A 198 -3.26 10.79 -17.28
C ALA A 198 -3.13 9.28 -17.02
N PRO A 199 -3.32 8.82 -15.81
CA PRO A 199 -2.73 7.68 -15.14
C PRO A 199 -2.67 6.49 -16.02
N TYR A 200 -1.59 6.40 -16.76
CA TYR A 200 -1.35 5.17 -17.46
C TYR A 200 -2.70 4.51 -17.80
N ALA A 201 -3.51 5.17 -18.64
CA ALA A 201 -4.91 4.78 -18.93
C ALA A 201 -5.06 3.30 -19.27
N SER A 202 -3.94 2.66 -19.57
CA SER A 202 -3.80 1.24 -19.89
C SER A 202 -3.23 0.38 -18.75
N SER A 203 -2.95 0.94 -17.55
CA SER A 203 -2.42 0.16 -16.43
C SER A 203 -3.31 0.28 -15.18
N ASP A 204 -3.24 -0.74 -14.34
CA ASP A 204 -4.01 -0.82 -13.09
C ASP A 204 -3.25 -0.21 -11.89
N GLY A 205 -2.15 0.45 -12.16
CA GLY A 205 -1.28 1.07 -11.18
C GLY A 205 0.17 1.10 -11.64
N TRP A 206 1.06 1.29 -10.68
CA TRP A 206 2.48 1.34 -10.93
C TRP A 206 3.28 0.73 -9.78
N TYR A 207 4.57 0.41 -10.04
CA TYR A 207 5.50 -0.03 -9.02
C TYR A 207 6.89 0.55 -9.27
N TYR A 208 7.66 0.67 -8.19
CA TYR A 208 9.06 1.09 -8.23
C TYR A 208 9.92 0.05 -7.52
N ARG A 209 10.91 -0.48 -8.23
CA ARG A 209 11.88 -1.41 -7.67
C ARG A 209 12.99 -0.64 -6.97
N PHE A 210 13.19 -0.94 -5.72
CA PHE A 210 14.34 -0.42 -5.00
C PHE A 210 15.59 -1.20 -5.41
N ARG A 211 16.64 -0.48 -5.77
CA ARG A 211 17.91 -1.07 -6.21
C ARG A 211 19.05 -0.51 -5.37
N SER A 212 20.00 -1.38 -5.00
CA SER A 212 21.27 -1.00 -4.41
C SER A 212 22.38 -1.44 -5.36
N GLY A 213 22.90 -0.50 -6.15
CA GLY A 213 23.87 -0.80 -7.21
C GLY A 213 23.27 -1.54 -8.42
N ALA A 214 24.10 -1.90 -9.39
CA ALA A 214 23.64 -2.42 -10.68
C ALA A 214 22.97 -3.82 -10.60
N ASN A 215 23.31 -4.60 -9.59
CA ASN A 215 23.08 -6.04 -9.62
C ASN A 215 22.63 -6.67 -8.31
N ILE A 216 22.51 -5.94 -7.22
CA ILE A 216 22.16 -6.46 -5.91
C ILE A 216 20.87 -5.81 -5.45
N GLN A 217 19.94 -6.65 -5.00
CA GLN A 217 18.71 -6.15 -4.42
C GLN A 217 18.59 -6.59 -2.96
N SER A 218 19.14 -5.77 -2.13
CA SER A 218 19.08 -5.89 -0.68
C SER A 218 18.05 -4.99 -0.06
N VAL A 219 17.48 -4.07 -0.85
CA VAL A 219 16.54 -3.05 -0.37
C VAL A 219 15.14 -3.62 -0.24
N LYS A 220 14.52 -3.42 0.91
CA LYS A 220 13.18 -3.92 1.28
C LYS A 220 12.34 -2.82 1.87
N VAL A 221 11.05 -2.85 1.62
CA VAL A 221 10.09 -1.97 2.31
C VAL A 221 9.58 -2.73 3.52
N LEU A 222 9.99 -2.28 4.70
CA LEU A 222 9.66 -2.90 5.99
C LEU A 222 8.96 -1.91 6.93
N SER A 223 8.26 -0.94 6.35
CA SER A 223 7.44 0.05 7.03
C SER A 223 6.18 0.36 6.24
N THR A 224 5.14 0.78 6.92
CA THR A 224 3.92 1.29 6.28
C THR A 224 4.23 2.57 5.50
N PRO A 225 3.86 2.67 4.21
CA PRO A 225 3.96 3.92 3.47
C PRO A 225 3.07 5.01 4.10
N ILE A 226 3.53 6.26 4.08
CA ILE A 226 2.74 7.39 4.56
C ILE A 226 2.39 8.27 3.38
N VAL A 227 1.09 8.55 3.20
CA VAL A 227 0.61 9.45 2.15
C VAL A 227 0.01 10.69 2.79
N SER A 228 0.53 11.86 2.40
CA SER A 228 0.05 13.16 2.85
C SER A 228 0.27 14.19 1.76
N ASN A 229 -0.72 15.05 1.52
CA ASN A 229 -0.63 16.17 0.58
C ASN A 229 -0.04 15.77 -0.80
N TYR A 230 -0.62 14.75 -1.44
CA TYR A 230 -0.17 14.21 -2.74
C TYR A 230 1.27 13.66 -2.75
N ARG A 231 1.85 13.38 -1.60
CA ARG A 231 3.19 12.83 -1.45
C ARG A 231 3.12 11.52 -0.69
N MET A 232 3.84 10.55 -1.18
CA MET A 232 4.04 9.27 -0.51
C MET A 232 5.49 9.15 -0.06
N TYR A 233 5.67 8.88 1.22
CA TYR A 233 6.96 8.67 1.86
C TYR A 233 7.11 7.19 2.17
N VAL A 234 8.18 6.59 1.69
CA VAL A 234 8.46 5.16 1.85
C VAL A 234 9.83 4.99 2.48
N SER A 235 9.87 4.46 3.70
CA SER A 235 11.12 4.04 4.32
C SER A 235 11.52 2.68 3.74
N ALA A 236 12.68 2.62 3.12
CA ALA A 236 13.26 1.42 2.54
C ALA A 236 14.57 1.08 3.25
N PHE A 237 14.70 -0.18 3.67
CA PHE A 237 15.87 -0.70 4.38
C PHE A 237 16.81 -1.40 3.41
N ASP A 238 18.08 -0.98 3.37
CA ASP A 238 19.15 -1.61 2.60
C ASP A 238 20.09 -2.43 3.50
N GLY A 239 19.93 -3.74 3.48
CA GLY A 239 20.76 -4.66 4.25
C GLY A 239 22.20 -4.79 3.76
N SER A 240 22.54 -4.27 2.57
CA SER A 240 23.91 -4.29 2.03
C SER A 240 24.79 -3.19 2.61
N LYS A 241 24.18 -2.13 3.13
CA LYS A 241 24.91 -1.01 3.73
C LYS A 241 25.65 -1.42 5.00
N ALA A 242 26.74 -0.71 5.28
CA ALA A 242 27.60 -1.03 6.42
C ALA A 242 26.88 -0.85 7.77
N GLY A 243 25.99 0.15 7.86
CA GLY A 243 25.37 0.54 9.10
C GLY A 243 26.34 1.20 10.07
N LEU A 244 26.05 1.10 11.36
CA LEU A 244 26.98 1.57 12.39
C LEU A 244 27.93 0.42 12.79
N VAL A 245 29.21 0.59 12.43
CA VAL A 245 30.31 -0.24 12.94
C VAL A 245 31.09 0.63 13.91
N GLN A 246 30.76 0.56 15.21
CA GLN A 246 31.54 1.23 16.23
C GLN A 246 32.17 0.20 17.17
N GLY A 247 33.49 0.03 17.08
CA GLY A 247 34.29 -0.73 18.03
C GLY A 247 33.96 -2.22 18.13
N CYS A 248 34.20 -2.82 19.30
CA CYS A 248 34.00 -4.25 19.58
C CYS A 248 32.55 -4.62 19.94
N GLY A 249 31.57 -3.77 19.67
CA GLY A 249 30.14 -4.04 19.94
C GLY A 249 29.44 -4.75 18.79
N ALA A 250 28.27 -5.33 19.07
CA ALA A 250 27.36 -5.81 18.03
C ALA A 250 26.86 -4.60 17.22
N GLY A 251 27.46 -4.35 16.07
CA GLY A 251 27.08 -3.25 15.19
C GLY A 251 25.68 -3.42 14.61
N VAL A 252 25.04 -2.32 14.26
CA VAL A 252 23.78 -2.33 13.53
C VAL A 252 24.10 -2.44 12.03
N LYS A 253 23.69 -3.54 11.41
CA LYS A 253 23.86 -3.78 9.97
C LYS A 253 22.71 -3.16 9.18
N GLY A 254 23.04 -2.58 8.04
CA GLY A 254 22.09 -1.97 7.12
C GLY A 254 21.74 -0.52 7.47
N GLU A 255 21.11 0.16 6.54
CA GLU A 255 20.65 1.54 6.67
C GLU A 255 19.24 1.68 6.09
N SER A 256 18.45 2.58 6.66
CA SER A 256 17.17 2.97 6.11
C SER A 256 17.26 4.31 5.40
N ALA A 257 16.55 4.42 4.29
CA ALA A 257 16.43 5.63 3.52
C ALA A 257 14.97 5.95 3.22
N LEU A 258 14.61 7.22 3.29
CA LEU A 258 13.31 7.73 2.94
C LEU A 258 13.26 8.04 1.45
N ASN A 259 12.26 7.48 0.77
CA ASN A 259 12.01 7.72 -0.64
C ASN A 259 10.70 8.48 -0.81
N LEU A 260 10.73 9.53 -1.62
CA LEU A 260 9.57 10.35 -1.94
C LEU A 260 9.02 9.99 -3.32
N PHE A 261 7.69 9.89 -3.40
CA PHE A 261 6.93 9.76 -4.65
C PHE A 261 5.78 10.75 -4.63
N CYS A 262 5.46 11.34 -5.79
CA CYS A 262 4.31 12.21 -5.91
C CYS A 262 3.09 11.44 -6.44
N MET A 263 2.01 11.53 -5.70
CA MET A 263 0.80 10.77 -5.96
C MET A 263 -0.16 11.53 -6.91
N PRO A 264 -0.98 10.81 -7.68
CA PRO A 264 -1.14 9.35 -7.69
C PRO A 264 -0.20 8.58 -8.63
N TYR A 265 0.70 9.24 -9.37
CA TYR A 265 1.44 8.63 -10.50
C TYR A 265 2.90 8.25 -10.20
N GLY A 266 3.40 8.57 -9.02
CA GLY A 266 4.78 8.33 -8.63
C GLY A 266 5.79 9.34 -9.19
N GLN A 267 5.36 10.28 -10.03
CA GLN A 267 6.19 11.29 -10.68
C GLN A 267 6.05 12.64 -9.97
N CYS A 268 7.19 13.29 -9.70
CA CYS A 268 7.24 14.63 -9.11
C CYS A 268 7.66 15.66 -10.15
N ASP A 269 6.92 16.75 -10.25
CA ASP A 269 7.33 17.91 -11.04
C ASP A 269 8.37 18.72 -10.25
N LEU A 270 9.58 18.76 -10.74
CA LEU A 270 10.68 19.53 -10.15
C LEU A 270 10.71 21.01 -10.58
N THR A 271 9.89 21.37 -11.58
CA THR A 271 9.96 22.73 -12.16
C THR A 271 9.19 23.77 -11.35
N GLY A 272 8.41 23.35 -10.33
CA GLY A 272 7.65 24.26 -9.48
C GLY A 272 6.50 24.95 -10.19
N GLY A 273 6.20 24.54 -11.41
CA GLY A 273 5.05 25.02 -12.14
C GLY A 273 3.77 24.51 -11.50
N SER A 274 2.87 25.44 -11.11
CA SER A 274 1.46 25.14 -10.90
C SER A 274 0.88 24.69 -12.22
N GLY A 275 1.27 23.51 -12.68
CA GLY A 275 0.79 22.89 -13.89
C GLY A 275 -0.66 22.48 -13.71
N GLY A 276 -1.56 23.47 -13.79
CA GLY A 276 -2.97 23.26 -14.07
C GLY A 276 -3.14 22.68 -15.48
N GLY A 277 -2.63 21.48 -15.70
CA GLY A 277 -3.02 20.67 -16.84
C GLY A 277 -4.35 20.02 -16.51
N SER A 278 -5.38 20.29 -17.30
CA SER A 278 -6.65 19.56 -17.29
C SER A 278 -6.40 18.05 -17.34
N GLY A 279 -6.31 17.38 -16.22
CA GLY A 279 -6.21 15.93 -16.21
C GLY A 279 -5.27 15.30 -15.21
N GLY A 280 -5.18 15.78 -13.98
CA GLY A 280 -4.55 14.94 -12.97
C GLY A 280 -3.67 15.67 -11.97
N GLY A 281 -4.19 15.92 -10.89
CA GLY A 281 -3.73 16.15 -9.56
C GLY A 281 -2.24 16.23 -9.24
N SER A 282 -1.55 17.31 -9.64
CA SER A 282 -0.35 17.76 -8.93
C SER A 282 -0.75 18.76 -7.85
N GLY A 283 -1.58 18.31 -6.87
CA GLY A 283 -2.06 19.17 -5.80
C GLY A 283 -1.03 19.49 -4.71
N GLY A 284 0.17 18.94 -4.78
CA GLY A 284 1.11 18.91 -3.66
C GLY A 284 2.02 20.12 -3.45
N GLY A 285 1.83 21.22 -4.17
CA GLY A 285 2.69 22.41 -4.04
C GLY A 285 4.15 22.13 -4.42
N THR A 286 5.01 23.16 -4.27
CA THR A 286 6.45 23.09 -4.57
C THR A 286 7.14 22.19 -3.54
N LEU A 287 8.07 21.34 -4.01
CA LEU A 287 8.88 20.49 -3.15
C LEU A 287 9.92 21.34 -2.42
N THR A 288 10.07 21.09 -1.13
CA THR A 288 11.15 21.64 -0.33
C THR A 288 12.49 21.03 -0.75
N GLU A 289 13.60 21.70 -0.47
CA GLU A 289 14.95 21.19 -0.79
C GLU A 289 15.20 19.83 -0.13
N LYS A 290 14.73 19.65 1.11
CA LYS A 290 14.84 18.39 1.83
C LYS A 290 14.04 17.25 1.18
N GLU A 291 12.88 17.54 0.62
CA GLU A 291 12.09 16.55 -0.13
C GLU A 291 12.77 16.18 -1.45
N LYS A 292 13.42 17.13 -2.11
CA LYS A 292 14.19 16.87 -3.33
C LYS A 292 15.38 15.93 -3.08
N GLU A 293 16.01 16.01 -1.90
CA GLU A 293 17.05 15.05 -1.50
C GLU A 293 16.53 13.62 -1.43
N CYS A 294 15.27 13.42 -1.05
CA CYS A 294 14.64 12.09 -0.96
C CYS A 294 14.13 11.55 -2.32
N LEU A 295 14.25 12.35 -3.40
CA LEU A 295 13.95 11.91 -4.77
C LEU A 295 15.14 11.27 -5.48
N VAL A 296 16.36 11.34 -4.94
CA VAL A 296 17.52 10.70 -5.53
C VAL A 296 17.39 9.17 -5.51
N GLU A 297 18.15 8.48 -6.35
CA GLU A 297 18.20 7.03 -6.31
C GLU A 297 18.75 6.56 -4.96
N GLY A 298 17.99 5.67 -4.30
CA GLY A 298 18.31 5.21 -2.95
C GLY A 298 17.69 6.05 -1.83
N GLY A 299 17.10 7.20 -2.14
CA GLY A 299 16.45 8.07 -1.15
C GLY A 299 17.41 8.87 -0.26
N CYS A 300 16.87 9.59 0.71
CA CYS A 300 17.66 10.30 1.72
C CYS A 300 17.85 9.40 2.97
N SER A 301 19.07 9.31 3.49
CA SER A 301 19.38 8.50 4.68
C SER A 301 18.60 9.00 5.91
N ILE A 302 17.97 8.09 6.63
CA ILE A 302 17.29 8.37 7.90
C ILE A 302 17.93 7.66 9.09
N GLY A 303 18.96 6.88 8.84
CA GLY A 303 19.80 6.30 9.88
C GLY A 303 20.10 4.81 9.70
N PRO A 304 20.98 4.30 10.52
CA PRO A 304 21.39 2.90 10.52
C PRO A 304 20.29 2.00 11.06
N GLY A 305 20.27 0.75 10.59
CA GLY A 305 19.28 -0.22 10.97
C GLY A 305 17.90 0.03 10.37
N LEU A 306 16.91 -0.63 10.91
CA LEU A 306 15.53 -0.55 10.48
C LEU A 306 14.87 0.66 11.17
N GLN A 307 14.53 1.68 10.40
CA GLN A 307 13.89 2.90 10.88
C GLN A 307 12.48 3.00 10.31
N ASN A 308 11.52 3.31 11.17
CA ASN A 308 10.18 3.69 10.76
C ASN A 308 10.10 5.20 10.56
N THR A 309 9.35 5.62 9.55
CA THR A 309 9.12 7.03 9.30
C THR A 309 7.93 7.51 10.14
N ASN A 310 8.22 8.33 11.15
CA ASN A 310 7.18 9.10 11.83
C ASN A 310 7.18 10.50 11.21
N ILE A 311 6.31 10.72 10.23
CA ILE A 311 6.07 12.07 9.74
C ILE A 311 5.03 12.70 10.66
N VAL A 312 5.47 13.63 11.47
CA VAL A 312 4.56 14.54 12.16
C VAL A 312 4.16 15.58 11.13
N PRO A 313 2.88 15.67 10.72
CA PRO A 313 2.44 16.75 9.87
C PRO A 313 2.80 18.08 10.57
N ILE A 314 3.61 18.90 9.92
CA ILE A 314 3.75 20.29 10.34
C ILE A 314 2.41 20.93 9.98
N ILE A 315 1.54 21.05 10.95
CA ILE A 315 0.36 21.89 10.83
C ILE A 315 0.92 23.32 10.74
N PRO A 316 0.74 24.06 9.63
CA PRO A 316 1.15 25.46 9.60
C PRO A 316 0.48 26.16 10.77
N ASP A 317 1.24 26.95 11.52
CA ASP A 317 0.63 27.84 12.51
C ASP A 317 -0.50 28.63 11.81
N PRO A 318 -1.68 28.75 12.42
CA PRO A 318 -2.73 29.57 11.86
C PRO A 318 -2.14 30.98 11.65
N GLU A 319 -2.33 31.52 10.46
CA GLU A 319 -1.91 32.90 10.19
C GLU A 319 -2.47 33.79 11.31
N PRO A 320 -1.66 34.69 11.89
CA PRO A 320 -2.15 35.59 12.91
C PRO A 320 -3.31 36.39 12.33
N ASP A 321 -4.40 36.45 13.09
CA ASP A 321 -5.56 37.21 12.72
C ASP A 321 -5.16 38.64 12.28
N PRO A 322 -5.71 39.17 11.17
CA PRO A 322 -5.40 40.52 10.73
C PRO A 322 -5.73 41.51 11.85
N VAL A 323 -4.71 42.24 12.26
CA VAL A 323 -4.88 43.29 13.29
C VAL A 323 -5.94 44.24 12.78
N PRO A 324 -7.05 44.47 13.52
CA PRO A 324 -8.05 45.42 13.11
C PRO A 324 -7.45 46.82 13.07
N ASN A 325 -7.68 47.54 11.95
CA ASN A 325 -7.30 48.94 11.76
C ASN A 325 -8.09 49.86 12.67
#